data_150dbf674b6edfd3f24ffee59e5679dd
#
_entry.id   150dbf674b6edfd3f24ffee59e5679dd
#
_cell.length_a   1.000
_cell.length_b   1.000
_cell.length_c   1.000
_cell.angle_alpha   90.00
_cell.angle_beta   90.00
_cell.angle_gamma   90.00
#
_symmetry.space_group_name_H-M   'P 1'
#
loop_
_entity.id
_entity.type
_entity.pdbx_description
1 polymer ?
#
loop_
_entity_poly.entity_id
_entity_poly.type
_entity_poly.pdbx_seq_one_letter_code
_entity_poly.pdbx_strand_id
1 'polypeptide(L)'
;MKRLFPLLIFLIPLSVFAQNKDRESAAAEKARKRQEKKEKINQLIKQEEEGALIYQKQHAYNFNFHTDGWSFLFEKGKYKTIKKTSLWWLSFGERKHPKEERVPTVSSTGGLLIVSSYIYGKINNFYSLNLGLGEQRLIGGKGNKNGVAVSFIYGGSVAAGLLRPYYLEVLNPTTGARDEIKYTDATKNQFLDAGNIIGKGSLTKGWNEMTVVPGFQARTALRFDYGRYNEILSAIEVGLHASYYTKPMPMLLDVPEKKFFFNAYVSLSFGKRK
;
A
#
# COMPACT_ATOMS: atom_id res chain seq x y z
N MET A 1 -27.59 -91.84 27.61
CA MET A 1 -29.03 -91.46 27.61
C MET A 1 -29.18 -90.10 28.20
N LYS A 2 -30.09 -89.27 27.61
CA LYS A 2 -30.53 -87.88 27.97
C LYS A 2 -29.55 -86.77 27.50
N ARG A 3 -29.71 -86.21 26.32
CA ARG A 3 -30.51 -85.09 25.79
C ARG A 3 -30.49 -83.87 26.71
N LEU A 4 -29.81 -82.83 26.23
CA LEU A 4 -30.13 -81.46 26.53
C LEU A 4 -29.65 -80.56 25.35
N PHE A 5 -30.53 -80.25 24.44
CA PHE A 5 -30.68 -79.11 23.58
C PHE A 5 -31.88 -78.30 24.18
N PRO A 6 -32.08 -76.99 23.93
CA PRO A 6 -31.36 -75.90 23.26
C PRO A 6 -31.44 -74.59 24.05
N LEU A 7 -30.46 -73.76 23.94
CA LEU A 7 -30.66 -72.30 24.24
C LEU A 7 -29.71 -71.46 23.45
N LEU A 8 -29.96 -71.35 22.16
CA LEU A 8 -29.16 -70.45 21.32
C LEU A 8 -29.98 -69.83 20.18
N ILE A 9 -31.09 -69.19 20.51
CA ILE A 9 -31.86 -68.36 19.53
C ILE A 9 -32.56 -67.27 20.35
N PHE A 10 -31.89 -66.11 20.56
CA PHE A 10 -32.60 -64.87 20.84
C PHE A 10 -31.62 -63.69 21.07
N LEU A 11 -30.67 -63.42 20.16
CA LEU A 11 -29.78 -62.25 20.30
C LEU A 11 -29.43 -61.58 18.97
N ILE A 12 -30.33 -61.50 18.01
CA ILE A 12 -30.07 -60.84 16.71
C ILE A 12 -31.22 -59.95 16.21
N PRO A 13 -31.83 -59.08 16.96
CA PRO A 13 -32.47 -57.93 16.31
C PRO A 13 -32.13 -56.57 16.88
N LEU A 14 -31.21 -56.42 17.85
CA LEU A 14 -30.94 -55.09 18.43
C LEU A 14 -29.90 -54.23 17.66
N SER A 15 -29.07 -54.84 16.82
CA SER A 15 -28.04 -54.11 16.06
C SER A 15 -28.55 -53.44 14.76
N VAL A 16 -29.70 -53.83 14.24
CA VAL A 16 -30.25 -53.24 13.01
C VAL A 16 -30.92 -51.89 13.24
N PHE A 17 -31.49 -51.64 14.44
CA PHE A 17 -32.11 -50.35 14.77
C PHE A 17 -31.11 -49.25 15.08
N ALA A 18 -29.92 -49.54 15.59
CA ALA A 18 -28.89 -48.54 15.86
C ALA A 18 -28.27 -48.00 14.56
N GLN A 19 -28.00 -48.86 13.57
CA GLN A 19 -27.43 -48.45 12.28
C GLN A 19 -28.38 -47.59 11.43
N ASN A 20 -29.69 -47.73 11.54
CA ASN A 20 -30.67 -46.91 10.85
C ASN A 20 -30.73 -45.49 11.43
N LYS A 21 -30.61 -45.32 12.74
CA LYS A 21 -30.66 -44.00 13.39
C LYS A 21 -29.43 -43.16 13.06
N ASP A 22 -28.26 -43.76 12.95
CA ASP A 22 -27.02 -43.05 12.56
C ASP A 22 -27.01 -42.69 11.05
N ARG A 23 -27.59 -43.54 10.18
CA ARG A 23 -27.74 -43.21 8.74
C ARG A 23 -28.76 -42.12 8.51
N GLU A 24 -29.85 -42.08 9.27
CA GLU A 24 -30.87 -41.03 9.17
C GLU A 24 -30.34 -39.65 9.68
N SER A 25 -29.58 -39.66 10.77
CA SER A 25 -28.93 -38.48 11.30
C SER A 25 -27.86 -37.92 10.34
N ALA A 26 -27.03 -38.78 9.73
CA ALA A 26 -26.03 -38.44 8.75
C ALA A 26 -26.65 -37.91 7.43
N ALA A 27 -27.78 -38.49 7.01
CA ALA A 27 -28.53 -38.02 5.83
C ALA A 27 -29.16 -36.62 6.09
N ALA A 28 -29.73 -36.42 7.27
CA ALA A 28 -30.30 -35.13 7.69
C ALA A 28 -29.25 -34.05 7.80
N GLU A 29 -28.08 -34.35 8.37
CA GLU A 29 -26.95 -33.41 8.42
C GLU A 29 -26.42 -33.05 7.02
N LYS A 30 -26.32 -34.02 6.11
CA LYS A 30 -25.93 -33.80 4.71
C LYS A 30 -26.95 -32.97 3.96
N ALA A 31 -28.24 -33.18 4.20
CA ALA A 31 -29.33 -32.38 3.64
C ALA A 31 -29.29 -30.94 4.16
N ARG A 32 -29.06 -30.72 5.45
CA ARG A 32 -28.91 -29.40 6.06
C ARG A 32 -27.72 -28.65 5.49
N LYS A 33 -26.55 -29.27 5.39
CA LYS A 33 -25.36 -28.69 4.74
C LYS A 33 -25.59 -28.33 3.27
N ARG A 34 -26.39 -29.12 2.53
CA ARG A 34 -26.80 -28.81 1.16
C ARG A 34 -27.76 -27.63 1.09
N GLN A 35 -28.71 -27.52 2.00
CA GLN A 35 -29.61 -26.38 2.09
C GLN A 35 -28.85 -25.10 2.45
N GLU A 36 -28.03 -25.11 3.47
CA GLU A 36 -27.18 -23.98 3.86
C GLU A 36 -26.30 -23.51 2.68
N LYS A 37 -25.76 -24.47 1.90
CA LYS A 37 -24.98 -24.16 0.71
C LYS A 37 -25.82 -23.53 -0.41
N LYS A 38 -27.04 -24.02 -0.63
CA LYS A 38 -27.97 -23.44 -1.62
C LYS A 38 -28.44 -22.04 -1.23
N GLU A 39 -28.79 -21.85 0.04
CA GLU A 39 -29.18 -20.52 0.55
C GLU A 39 -28.05 -19.51 0.42
N LYS A 40 -26.81 -19.95 0.74
CA LYS A 40 -25.63 -19.12 0.56
C LYS A 40 -25.37 -18.75 -0.90
N ILE A 41 -25.56 -19.69 -1.84
CA ILE A 41 -25.45 -19.44 -3.29
C ILE A 41 -26.54 -18.46 -3.74
N ASN A 42 -27.79 -18.65 -3.32
CA ASN A 42 -28.90 -17.76 -3.69
C ASN A 42 -28.70 -16.35 -3.13
N GLN A 43 -28.18 -16.23 -1.90
CA GLN A 43 -27.78 -14.93 -1.34
C GLN A 43 -26.69 -14.26 -2.14
N LEU A 44 -25.68 -15.02 -2.60
CA LEU A 44 -24.59 -14.51 -3.44
C LEU A 44 -25.11 -14.03 -4.81
N ILE A 45 -26.00 -14.79 -5.45
CA ILE A 45 -26.63 -14.41 -6.72
C ILE A 45 -27.42 -13.12 -6.56
N LYS A 46 -28.26 -13.03 -5.52
CA LYS A 46 -29.03 -11.83 -5.23
C LYS A 46 -28.15 -10.61 -4.96
N GLN A 47 -27.04 -10.80 -4.28
CA GLN A 47 -26.05 -9.75 -4.03
C GLN A 47 -25.32 -9.32 -5.30
N GLU A 48 -25.05 -10.24 -6.22
CA GLU A 48 -24.46 -9.94 -7.52
C GLU A 48 -25.43 -9.14 -8.40
N GLU A 49 -26.70 -9.46 -8.35
CA GLU A 49 -27.78 -8.69 -8.99
C GLU A 49 -27.93 -7.28 -8.38
N GLU A 50 -27.73 -7.14 -7.09
CA GLU A 50 -27.71 -5.85 -6.37
C GLU A 50 -26.40 -5.06 -6.56
N GLY A 51 -25.46 -5.55 -7.39
CA GLY A 51 -24.19 -4.87 -7.72
C GLY A 51 -23.13 -4.92 -6.61
N ALA A 52 -23.25 -5.85 -5.67
CA ALA A 52 -22.24 -6.08 -4.65
C ALA A 52 -20.98 -6.73 -5.26
N LEU A 53 -19.82 -6.22 -4.87
CA LEU A 53 -18.54 -6.82 -5.26
C LEU A 53 -18.29 -8.08 -4.42
N ILE A 54 -18.44 -9.25 -5.02
CA ILE A 54 -18.23 -10.54 -4.35
C ILE A 54 -16.83 -11.05 -4.67
N TYR A 55 -15.95 -11.09 -3.67
CA TYR A 55 -14.62 -11.66 -3.76
C TYR A 55 -14.14 -12.10 -2.37
N GLN A 56 -13.22 -13.05 -2.30
CA GLN A 56 -12.64 -13.49 -1.02
C GLN A 56 -11.33 -12.76 -0.72
N LYS A 57 -10.52 -12.54 -1.74
CA LYS A 57 -9.21 -11.89 -1.64
C LYS A 57 -9.05 -10.89 -2.78
N GLN A 58 -8.37 -9.80 -2.49
CA GLN A 58 -8.00 -8.80 -3.49
C GLN A 58 -6.52 -8.48 -3.37
N HIS A 59 -5.88 -8.26 -4.51
CA HIS A 59 -4.52 -7.72 -4.60
C HIS A 59 -4.57 -6.50 -5.48
N ALA A 60 -3.94 -5.42 -5.04
CA ALA A 60 -3.87 -4.18 -5.80
C ALA A 60 -2.47 -3.58 -5.78
N TYR A 61 -2.09 -3.01 -6.91
CA TYR A 61 -0.93 -2.15 -7.09
C TYR A 61 -1.45 -0.76 -7.36
N ASN A 62 -1.02 0.19 -6.54
CA ASN A 62 -1.48 1.55 -6.61
C ASN A 62 -0.30 2.47 -6.87
N PHE A 63 -0.43 3.34 -7.86
CA PHE A 63 0.51 4.42 -8.11
C PHE A 63 -0.12 5.72 -7.66
N ASN A 64 0.43 6.33 -6.61
CA ASN A 64 -0.13 7.51 -5.98
C ASN A 64 0.66 8.74 -6.38
N PHE A 65 -0.05 9.77 -6.83
CA PHE A 65 0.44 11.12 -7.03
C PHE A 65 0.00 11.97 -5.84
N HIS A 66 0.97 12.38 -5.04
CA HIS A 66 0.74 13.24 -3.88
C HIS A 66 0.98 14.71 -4.24
N THR A 67 0.40 15.60 -3.45
CA THR A 67 0.68 17.04 -3.57
C THR A 67 2.15 17.38 -3.33
N ASP A 68 2.89 16.52 -2.65
CA ASP A 68 4.30 16.67 -2.30
C ASP A 68 5.21 15.57 -2.88
N GLY A 69 4.75 14.78 -3.84
CA GLY A 69 5.58 13.73 -4.43
C GLY A 69 4.80 12.57 -5.02
N TRP A 70 5.36 11.39 -4.94
CA TRP A 70 4.75 10.16 -5.47
C TRP A 70 5.01 8.97 -4.56
N SER A 71 4.17 7.93 -4.66
CA SER A 71 4.43 6.64 -4.01
C SER A 71 3.83 5.48 -4.79
N PHE A 72 4.49 4.35 -4.65
CA PHE A 72 3.96 3.05 -5.06
C PHE A 72 3.42 2.32 -3.82
N LEU A 73 2.24 1.73 -3.92
CA LEU A 73 1.58 1.04 -2.83
C LEU A 73 1.10 -0.33 -3.30
N PHE A 74 1.56 -1.37 -2.63
CA PHE A 74 1.03 -2.72 -2.75
C PHE A 74 0.02 -2.99 -1.65
N GLU A 75 -1.17 -3.48 -2.02
CA GLU A 75 -2.28 -3.72 -1.10
C GLU A 75 -2.80 -5.14 -1.24
N LYS A 76 -3.09 -5.79 -0.12
CA LYS A 76 -3.89 -7.00 -0.08
C LYS A 76 -5.12 -6.80 0.79
N GLY A 77 -6.27 -7.24 0.26
CA GLY A 77 -7.55 -7.23 0.94
C GLY A 77 -8.06 -8.64 1.21
N LYS A 78 -8.64 -8.82 2.39
CA LYS A 78 -9.39 -10.01 2.75
C LYS A 78 -10.83 -9.61 3.06
N TYR A 79 -11.75 -10.18 2.32
CA TYR A 79 -13.18 -9.98 2.50
C TYR A 79 -13.64 -10.48 3.87
N LYS A 80 -14.40 -9.66 4.59
CA LYS A 80 -15.00 -10.03 5.88
C LYS A 80 -16.50 -10.13 5.80
N THR A 81 -17.13 -9.12 5.21
CA THR A 81 -18.57 -9.06 4.98
C THR A 81 -18.84 -8.35 3.65
N ILE A 82 -20.08 -8.38 3.14
CA ILE A 82 -20.51 -7.74 1.89
C ILE A 82 -20.02 -6.30 1.76
N LYS A 83 -19.99 -5.57 2.87
CA LYS A 83 -19.61 -4.16 2.91
C LYS A 83 -18.21 -3.89 3.44
N LYS A 84 -17.49 -4.92 3.96
CA LYS A 84 -16.23 -4.73 4.66
C LYS A 84 -15.13 -5.65 4.15
N THR A 85 -14.00 -5.05 3.77
CA THR A 85 -12.76 -5.73 3.40
C THR A 85 -11.64 -5.23 4.29
N SER A 86 -10.96 -6.14 4.99
CA SER A 86 -9.75 -5.81 5.75
C SER A 86 -8.60 -5.66 4.79
N LEU A 87 -7.83 -4.60 4.93
CA LEU A 87 -6.68 -4.28 4.08
C LEU A 87 -5.39 -4.30 4.89
N TRP A 88 -4.30 -4.73 4.23
CA TRP A 88 -2.96 -4.37 4.63
C TRP A 88 -2.20 -3.88 3.40
N TRP A 89 -1.25 -2.98 3.61
CA TRP A 89 -0.47 -2.39 2.53
C TRP A 89 0.97 -2.15 2.92
N LEU A 90 1.82 -2.16 1.91
CA LEU A 90 3.19 -1.70 1.95
C LEU A 90 3.33 -0.59 0.92
N SER A 91 3.84 0.57 1.31
CA SER A 91 4.08 1.66 0.37
C SER A 91 5.49 2.23 0.50
N PHE A 92 6.03 2.63 -0.63
CA PHE A 92 7.31 3.34 -0.74
C PHE A 92 7.14 4.53 -1.68
N GLY A 93 7.71 5.68 -1.32
CA GLY A 93 7.61 6.87 -2.15
C GLY A 93 8.59 7.97 -1.76
N GLU A 94 8.71 8.95 -2.64
CA GLU A 94 9.51 10.15 -2.45
C GLU A 94 8.62 11.33 -2.11
N ARG A 95 9.05 12.13 -1.15
CA ARG A 95 8.41 13.37 -0.74
C ARG A 95 9.36 14.55 -1.04
N LYS A 96 8.79 15.63 -1.53
CA LYS A 96 9.51 16.86 -1.86
C LYS A 96 8.99 18.01 -1.00
N HIS A 97 9.87 18.92 -0.67
CA HIS A 97 9.44 20.12 0.02
C HIS A 97 8.77 21.10 -0.99
N PRO A 98 7.63 21.74 -0.68
CA PRO A 98 6.95 22.65 -1.61
C PRO A 98 7.80 23.83 -2.09
N LYS A 99 8.84 24.21 -1.33
CA LYS A 99 9.78 25.29 -1.66
C LYS A 99 11.03 24.80 -2.40
N GLU A 100 11.06 23.55 -2.88
CA GLU A 100 12.17 23.06 -3.70
C GLU A 100 12.13 23.72 -5.08
N GLU A 101 13.14 24.53 -5.37
CA GLU A 101 13.32 25.13 -6.68
C GLU A 101 14.53 24.53 -7.39
N ARG A 102 14.35 24.21 -8.66
CA ARG A 102 15.44 23.71 -9.50
C ARG A 102 16.17 24.85 -10.17
N VAL A 103 17.46 24.93 -9.94
CA VAL A 103 18.34 25.89 -10.58
C VAL A 103 19.05 25.17 -11.74
N PRO A 104 18.87 25.63 -13.00
CA PRO A 104 19.61 25.07 -14.13
C PRO A 104 21.08 25.55 -14.08
N THR A 105 21.99 24.63 -14.44
CA THR A 105 23.41 24.95 -14.61
C THR A 105 23.88 24.49 -15.98
N VAL A 106 24.82 25.21 -16.55
CA VAL A 106 25.48 24.86 -17.78
C VAL A 106 26.96 24.70 -17.50
N SER A 107 27.49 23.53 -17.72
CA SER A 107 28.92 23.25 -17.58
C SER A 107 29.51 22.83 -18.92
N SER A 108 30.77 23.18 -19.17
CA SER A 108 31.51 22.73 -20.36
C SER A 108 32.49 21.65 -19.95
N THR A 109 32.48 20.54 -20.68
CA THR A 109 33.40 19.42 -20.48
C THR A 109 33.85 18.91 -21.84
N GLY A 110 35.17 19.01 -22.15
CA GLY A 110 35.70 18.56 -23.43
C GLY A 110 35.06 19.22 -24.66
N GLY A 111 34.63 20.50 -24.55
CA GLY A 111 33.98 21.23 -25.64
C GLY A 111 32.46 20.95 -25.78
N LEU A 112 31.91 20.06 -24.98
CA LEU A 112 30.47 19.78 -24.93
C LEU A 112 29.80 20.59 -23.80
N LEU A 113 28.67 21.23 -24.11
CA LEU A 113 27.84 21.92 -23.12
C LEU A 113 26.90 20.89 -22.50
N ILE A 114 27.04 20.69 -21.18
CA ILE A 114 26.20 19.81 -20.38
C ILE A 114 25.24 20.70 -19.58
N VAL A 115 23.95 20.54 -19.86
CA VAL A 115 22.89 21.18 -19.06
C VAL A 115 22.52 20.25 -17.92
N SER A 116 22.68 20.72 -16.70
CA SER A 116 22.31 20.02 -15.47
C SER A 116 21.34 20.85 -14.65
N SER A 117 20.86 20.34 -13.54
CA SER A 117 20.09 21.11 -12.59
C SER A 117 20.28 20.56 -11.18
N TYR A 118 20.24 21.46 -10.20
CA TYR A 118 20.29 21.10 -8.79
C TYR A 118 19.20 21.84 -8.01
N ILE A 119 19.01 21.48 -6.74
CA ILE A 119 18.11 22.17 -5.84
C ILE A 119 18.96 22.91 -4.81
N TYR A 120 18.89 24.23 -4.84
CA TYR A 120 19.66 25.08 -3.94
C TYR A 120 19.23 24.87 -2.48
N GLY A 121 20.21 24.73 -1.58
CA GLY A 121 19.97 24.54 -0.16
C GLY A 121 19.31 23.20 0.23
N LYS A 122 19.23 22.23 -0.66
CA LYS A 122 18.66 20.91 -0.34
C LYS A 122 19.64 20.08 0.48
N ILE A 123 19.23 19.72 1.71
CA ILE A 123 20.05 18.92 2.64
C ILE A 123 19.82 17.43 2.39
N ASN A 124 18.55 16.99 2.36
CA ASN A 124 18.17 15.58 2.23
C ASN A 124 17.07 15.35 1.20
N ASN A 125 17.14 14.20 0.53
CA ASN A 125 15.99 13.61 -0.13
C ASN A 125 15.18 12.83 0.92
N PHE A 126 13.88 13.02 0.92
CA PHE A 126 13.00 12.35 1.87
C PHE A 126 12.21 11.24 1.16
N TYR A 127 12.46 9.99 1.57
CA TYR A 127 11.67 8.83 1.17
C TYR A 127 10.84 8.34 2.35
N SER A 128 9.68 7.78 2.09
CA SER A 128 8.80 7.19 3.10
C SER A 128 8.52 5.74 2.78
N LEU A 129 8.73 4.86 3.76
CA LEU A 129 8.33 3.46 3.73
C LEU A 129 7.24 3.25 4.77
N ASN A 130 6.07 2.73 4.39
CA ASN A 130 4.94 2.57 5.30
C ASN A 130 4.37 1.16 5.21
N LEU A 131 4.13 0.55 6.37
CA LEU A 131 3.42 -0.72 6.51
C LEU A 131 2.15 -0.48 7.32
N GLY A 132 0.99 -0.74 6.72
CA GLY A 132 -0.28 -0.34 7.30
C GLY A 132 -1.36 -1.40 7.27
N LEU A 133 -2.36 -1.15 8.11
CA LEU A 133 -3.59 -1.91 8.23
C LEU A 133 -4.78 -0.98 8.16
N GLY A 134 -5.86 -1.45 7.55
CA GLY A 134 -7.08 -0.65 7.41
C GLY A 134 -8.29 -1.46 6.99
N GLU A 135 -9.30 -0.72 6.66
CA GLU A 135 -10.59 -1.26 6.24
C GLU A 135 -11.10 -0.51 5.01
N GLN A 136 -11.63 -1.26 4.07
CA GLN A 136 -12.41 -0.74 2.95
C GLN A 136 -13.87 -1.04 3.20
N ARG A 137 -14.72 -0.02 3.12
CA ARG A 137 -16.18 -0.13 3.25
C ARG A 137 -16.85 0.26 1.93
N LEU A 138 -17.62 -0.66 1.39
CA LEU A 138 -18.45 -0.39 0.23
C LEU A 138 -19.59 0.56 0.62
N ILE A 139 -19.66 1.73 -0.03
CA ILE A 139 -20.71 2.74 0.14
C ILE A 139 -21.80 2.54 -0.91
N GLY A 140 -21.38 2.36 -2.17
CA GLY A 140 -22.28 2.14 -3.30
C GLY A 140 -21.78 1.01 -4.18
N GLY A 141 -22.64 0.04 -4.48
CA GLY A 141 -22.36 -1.04 -5.42
C GLY A 141 -22.50 -0.59 -6.87
N LYS A 142 -22.12 -1.47 -7.81
CA LYS A 142 -22.33 -1.23 -9.25
C LYS A 142 -23.77 -1.53 -9.61
N GLY A 143 -24.50 -0.55 -10.12
CA GLY A 143 -25.86 -0.77 -10.61
C GLY A 143 -25.94 -1.62 -11.87
N ASN A 144 -24.84 -1.72 -12.63
CA ASN A 144 -24.68 -2.57 -13.82
C ASN A 144 -23.18 -2.80 -14.11
N LYS A 145 -22.86 -3.61 -15.14
CA LYS A 145 -21.46 -3.94 -15.52
C LYS A 145 -20.61 -2.72 -15.90
N ASN A 146 -21.22 -1.61 -16.28
CA ASN A 146 -20.54 -0.36 -16.62
C ASN A 146 -20.60 0.65 -15.47
N GLY A 147 -21.22 0.29 -14.35
CA GLY A 147 -21.31 1.14 -13.16
C GLY A 147 -20.00 1.24 -12.41
N VAL A 148 -19.94 2.21 -11.49
CA VAL A 148 -18.80 2.45 -10.61
C VAL A 148 -19.20 2.04 -9.19
N ALA A 149 -18.38 1.19 -8.56
CA ALA A 149 -18.52 0.95 -7.13
C ALA A 149 -17.72 1.98 -6.34
N VAL A 150 -18.34 2.56 -5.33
CA VAL A 150 -17.70 3.54 -4.45
C VAL A 150 -17.42 2.92 -3.11
N SER A 151 -16.15 2.98 -2.67
CA SER A 151 -15.72 2.48 -1.38
C SER A 151 -14.97 3.54 -0.59
N PHE A 152 -15.19 3.57 0.71
CA PHE A 152 -14.42 4.37 1.65
C PHE A 152 -13.31 3.52 2.26
N ILE A 153 -12.09 4.04 2.27
CA ILE A 153 -10.90 3.39 2.82
C ILE A 153 -10.39 4.24 3.97
N TYR A 154 -10.04 3.59 5.07
CA TYR A 154 -9.37 4.25 6.18
C TYR A 154 -8.44 3.27 6.90
N GLY A 155 -7.40 3.80 7.52
CA GLY A 155 -6.47 2.99 8.30
C GLY A 155 -5.24 3.74 8.74
N GLY A 156 -4.37 3.02 9.44
CA GLY A 156 -3.12 3.52 9.98
C GLY A 156 -1.94 2.66 9.57
N SER A 157 -0.77 3.25 9.58
CA SER A 157 0.49 2.57 9.29
C SER A 157 1.61 3.04 10.21
N VAL A 158 2.56 2.16 10.46
CA VAL A 158 3.89 2.56 10.92
C VAL A 158 4.66 3.09 9.73
N ALA A 159 5.39 4.18 9.93
CA ALA A 159 6.13 4.87 8.91
C ALA A 159 7.62 4.91 9.26
N ALA A 160 8.48 4.70 8.28
CA ALA A 160 9.90 4.97 8.35
C ALA A 160 10.21 6.09 7.36
N GLY A 161 10.54 7.26 7.88
CA GLY A 161 11.09 8.36 7.10
C GLY A 161 12.57 8.10 6.85
N LEU A 162 12.98 8.07 5.59
CA LEU A 162 14.34 7.80 5.17
C LEU A 162 14.92 9.09 4.58
N LEU A 163 15.84 9.72 5.31
CA LEU A 163 16.53 10.93 4.90
C LEU A 163 17.87 10.53 4.28
N ARG A 164 17.97 10.67 2.95
CA ARG A 164 19.21 10.45 2.22
C ARG A 164 19.90 11.77 1.96
N PRO A 165 21.16 11.95 2.38
CA PRO A 165 21.91 13.17 2.09
C PRO A 165 21.88 13.52 0.60
N TYR A 166 21.65 14.80 0.31
CA TYR A 166 21.66 15.32 -1.03
C TYR A 166 23.08 15.75 -1.38
N TYR A 167 23.66 15.17 -2.45
CA TYR A 167 24.97 15.50 -2.93
C TYR A 167 24.91 16.47 -4.08
N LEU A 168 25.83 17.45 -4.05
CA LEU A 168 26.12 18.38 -5.14
C LEU A 168 27.46 18.05 -5.75
N GLU A 169 27.57 18.20 -7.06
CA GLU A 169 28.83 18.22 -7.77
C GLU A 169 29.31 19.68 -7.83
N VAL A 170 30.48 19.94 -7.28
CA VAL A 170 31.10 21.26 -7.21
C VAL A 170 32.48 21.25 -7.83
N LEU A 171 32.90 22.42 -8.36
CA LEU A 171 34.26 22.63 -8.82
C LEU A 171 35.12 23.05 -7.62
N ASN A 172 36.18 22.34 -7.37
CA ASN A 172 37.14 22.72 -6.35
C ASN A 172 37.93 23.94 -6.84
N PRO A 173 37.83 25.09 -6.16
CA PRO A 173 38.46 26.32 -6.63
C PRO A 173 39.99 26.27 -6.66
N THR A 174 40.58 25.37 -5.84
CA THR A 174 42.04 25.25 -5.73
C THR A 174 42.64 24.29 -6.74
N THR A 175 41.96 23.16 -6.97
CA THR A 175 42.51 22.07 -7.83
C THR A 175 41.85 22.01 -9.21
N GLY A 176 40.71 22.68 -9.43
CA GLY A 176 39.89 22.55 -10.62
C GLY A 176 39.25 21.19 -10.78
N ALA A 177 39.37 20.30 -9.77
CA ALA A 177 38.75 18.99 -9.78
C ALA A 177 37.25 19.09 -9.47
N ARG A 178 36.50 18.08 -9.93
CA ARG A 178 35.09 17.92 -9.59
C ARG A 178 34.96 17.07 -8.34
N ASP A 179 34.39 17.66 -7.30
CA ASP A 179 34.15 17.00 -6.02
C ASP A 179 32.65 16.85 -5.79
N GLU A 180 32.23 15.75 -5.19
CA GLU A 180 30.85 15.57 -4.74
C GLU A 180 30.76 15.75 -3.24
N ILE A 181 30.08 16.82 -2.84
CA ILE A 181 29.92 17.22 -1.44
C ILE A 181 28.46 17.13 -0.99
N LYS A 182 28.26 16.85 0.30
CA LYS A 182 26.96 16.99 1.00
C LYS A 182 27.04 18.16 1.97
N TYR A 183 25.89 18.65 2.41
CA TYR A 183 25.84 19.69 3.43
C TYR A 183 26.36 19.17 4.76
N THR A 184 27.39 19.83 5.27
CA THR A 184 27.96 19.71 6.63
C THR A 184 28.47 21.07 7.06
N ASP A 185 28.74 21.25 8.35
CA ASP A 185 29.33 22.50 8.85
C ASP A 185 30.67 22.83 8.16
N ALA A 186 31.47 21.81 7.83
CA ALA A 186 32.74 21.97 7.15
C ALA A 186 32.60 22.36 5.67
N THR A 187 31.55 21.88 4.99
CA THR A 187 31.33 22.10 3.56
C THR A 187 30.33 23.19 3.26
N LYS A 188 29.74 23.83 4.29
CA LYS A 188 28.67 24.82 4.18
C LYS A 188 28.94 25.91 3.15
N ASN A 189 30.14 26.49 3.20
CA ASN A 189 30.51 27.60 2.32
C ASN A 189 30.58 27.18 0.84
N GLN A 190 31.17 26.00 0.54
CA GLN A 190 31.22 25.44 -0.79
C GLN A 190 29.86 24.98 -1.29
N PHE A 191 29.04 24.41 -0.38
CA PHE A 191 27.70 23.90 -0.70
C PHE A 191 26.72 25.02 -1.07
N LEU A 192 26.90 26.22 -0.55
CA LEU A 192 26.08 27.40 -0.80
C LEU A 192 26.63 28.34 -1.87
N ASP A 193 27.84 28.07 -2.36
CA ASP A 193 28.45 28.88 -3.41
C ASP A 193 27.94 28.47 -4.79
N ALA A 194 26.90 29.17 -5.23
CA ALA A 194 26.26 28.91 -6.53
C ALA A 194 27.22 29.03 -7.72
N GLY A 195 28.33 29.79 -7.60
CA GLY A 195 29.32 29.93 -8.65
C GLY A 195 30.14 28.68 -8.92
N ASN A 196 30.30 27.82 -7.92
CA ASN A 196 31.08 26.60 -8.00
C ASN A 196 30.25 25.34 -8.16
N ILE A 197 28.91 25.43 -8.12
CA ILE A 197 28.02 24.27 -8.29
C ILE A 197 27.87 23.94 -9.77
N ILE A 198 28.32 22.73 -10.15
CA ILE A 198 28.18 22.19 -11.50
C ILE A 198 26.80 21.57 -11.68
N GLY A 199 26.28 20.91 -10.62
CA GLY A 199 24.99 20.25 -10.70
C GLY A 199 24.71 19.35 -9.53
N LYS A 200 23.75 18.45 -9.73
CA LYS A 200 23.38 17.42 -8.78
C LYS A 200 24.44 16.30 -8.81
N GLY A 201 24.88 15.85 -7.64
CA GLY A 201 25.78 14.72 -7.51
C GLY A 201 25.13 13.38 -7.89
N SER A 202 25.93 12.31 -7.85
CA SER A 202 25.51 10.96 -8.25
C SER A 202 24.31 10.44 -7.47
N LEU A 203 23.40 9.77 -8.16
CA LEU A 203 22.25 9.10 -7.57
C LEU A 203 22.61 7.91 -6.69
N THR A 204 23.83 7.37 -6.85
CA THR A 204 24.30 6.19 -6.11
C THR A 204 24.86 6.54 -4.74
N LYS A 205 25.24 7.81 -4.50
CA LYS A 205 25.78 8.25 -3.22
C LYS A 205 24.69 8.51 -2.17
N GLY A 206 25.09 8.37 -0.90
CA GLY A 206 24.24 8.68 0.27
C GLY A 206 23.28 7.58 0.70
N TRP A 207 23.19 6.45 0.01
CA TRP A 207 22.32 5.34 0.43
C TRP A 207 22.80 4.67 1.73
N ASN A 208 24.10 4.56 1.93
CA ASN A 208 24.67 4.00 3.17
C ASN A 208 24.66 5.00 4.34
N GLU A 209 24.32 6.26 4.06
CA GLU A 209 24.31 7.35 5.06
C GLU A 209 22.89 7.80 5.40
N MET A 210 21.89 6.99 5.02
CA MET A 210 20.51 7.33 5.30
C MET A 210 20.21 7.34 6.79
N THR A 211 19.54 8.40 7.23
CA THR A 211 18.99 8.50 8.58
C THR A 211 17.53 8.01 8.54
N VAL A 212 17.21 7.05 9.42
CA VAL A 212 15.87 6.52 9.58
C VAL A 212 15.16 7.22 10.72
N VAL A 213 14.01 7.80 10.44
CA VAL A 213 13.16 8.48 11.42
C VAL A 213 11.83 7.74 11.50
N PRO A 214 11.51 7.06 12.62
CA PRO A 214 10.25 6.38 12.79
C PRO A 214 9.09 7.38 12.91
N GLY A 215 7.91 6.94 12.51
CA GLY A 215 6.70 7.74 12.53
C GLY A 215 5.44 6.90 12.35
N PHE A 216 4.33 7.59 12.22
CA PHE A 216 3.01 7.00 11.97
C PHE A 216 2.33 7.77 10.84
N GLN A 217 1.49 7.05 10.08
CA GLN A 217 0.68 7.66 9.03
C GLN A 217 -0.75 7.17 9.15
N ALA A 218 -1.70 8.10 9.04
CA ALA A 218 -3.11 7.82 8.83
C ALA A 218 -3.47 8.05 7.36
N ARG A 219 -4.36 7.21 6.83
CA ARG A 219 -4.86 7.28 5.45
C ARG A 219 -6.38 7.25 5.46
N THR A 220 -7.00 8.11 4.64
CA THR A 220 -8.42 8.06 4.32
C THR A 220 -8.64 8.35 2.85
N ALA A 221 -9.57 7.62 2.19
CA ALA A 221 -9.78 7.77 0.76
C ALA A 221 -11.16 7.31 0.30
N LEU A 222 -11.57 7.82 -0.85
CA LEU A 222 -12.67 7.31 -1.66
C LEU A 222 -12.08 6.60 -2.88
N ARG A 223 -12.48 5.36 -3.08
CA ARG A 223 -12.07 4.53 -4.23
C ARG A 223 -13.26 4.35 -5.14
N PHE A 224 -13.08 4.68 -6.40
CA PHE A 224 -14.03 4.56 -7.50
C PHE A 224 -13.60 3.41 -8.40
N ASP A 225 -14.24 2.24 -8.26
CA ASP A 225 -13.93 1.04 -9.01
C ASP A 225 -14.83 0.94 -10.25
N TYR A 226 -14.21 1.11 -11.41
CA TYR A 226 -14.84 1.04 -12.73
C TYR A 226 -14.51 -0.25 -13.48
N GLY A 227 -13.79 -1.20 -12.86
CA GLY A 227 -13.45 -2.49 -13.49
C GLY A 227 -14.70 -3.20 -13.96
N ARG A 228 -14.74 -3.55 -15.25
CA ARG A 228 -15.91 -4.14 -15.91
C ARG A 228 -16.25 -5.53 -15.37
N TYR A 229 -15.24 -6.27 -14.94
CA TYR A 229 -15.35 -7.62 -14.41
C TYR A 229 -15.03 -7.64 -12.91
N ASN A 230 -15.79 -8.43 -12.15
CA ASN A 230 -15.58 -8.52 -10.70
C ASN A 230 -14.19 -9.07 -10.31
N GLU A 231 -13.56 -9.83 -11.21
CA GLU A 231 -12.21 -10.40 -11.01
C GLU A 231 -11.07 -9.37 -11.16
N ILE A 232 -11.34 -8.25 -11.84
CA ILE A 232 -10.36 -7.21 -12.11
C ILE A 232 -10.68 -5.99 -11.27
N LEU A 233 -9.71 -5.53 -10.51
CA LEU A 233 -9.75 -4.22 -9.88
C LEU A 233 -9.13 -3.21 -10.84
N SER A 234 -9.91 -2.23 -11.25
CA SER A 234 -9.44 -1.03 -11.96
C SER A 234 -10.15 0.15 -11.32
N ALA A 235 -9.40 0.95 -10.56
CA ALA A 235 -10.00 2.00 -9.77
C ALA A 235 -9.16 3.28 -9.76
N ILE A 236 -9.84 4.40 -9.57
CA ILE A 236 -9.23 5.68 -9.20
C ILE A 236 -9.52 5.88 -7.72
N GLU A 237 -8.54 6.37 -6.99
CA GLU A 237 -8.68 6.67 -5.59
C GLU A 237 -8.27 8.12 -5.33
N VAL A 238 -9.06 8.83 -4.53
CA VAL A 238 -8.76 10.18 -4.06
C VAL A 238 -8.76 10.17 -2.56
N GLY A 239 -7.68 10.65 -1.95
CA GLY A 239 -7.53 10.52 -0.51
C GLY A 239 -6.60 11.54 0.11
N LEU A 240 -6.49 11.41 1.43
CA LEU A 240 -5.67 12.23 2.30
C LEU A 240 -4.74 11.34 3.11
N HIS A 241 -3.54 11.82 3.33
CA HIS A 241 -2.56 11.25 4.26
C HIS A 241 -2.19 12.28 5.32
N ALA A 242 -2.13 11.85 6.57
CA ALA A 242 -1.54 12.60 7.67
C ALA A 242 -0.41 11.76 8.26
N SER A 243 0.81 12.28 8.24
CA SER A 243 2.02 11.58 8.72
C SER A 243 2.69 12.40 9.82
N TYR A 244 3.11 11.72 10.88
CA TYR A 244 3.85 12.31 11.99
C TYR A 244 5.13 11.52 12.24
N TYR A 245 6.27 12.21 12.33
CA TYR A 245 7.58 11.64 12.59
C TYR A 245 8.10 12.05 13.96
N THR A 246 8.85 11.17 14.63
CA THR A 246 9.38 11.41 15.98
C THR A 246 10.40 12.54 16.04
N LYS A 247 11.14 12.75 14.95
CA LYS A 247 12.12 13.83 14.81
C LYS A 247 11.74 14.77 13.67
N PRO A 248 12.19 16.03 13.69
CA PRO A 248 12.06 16.92 12.55
C PRO A 248 12.74 16.34 11.31
N MET A 249 12.21 16.67 10.13
CA MET A 249 12.69 16.17 8.84
C MET A 249 13.41 17.32 8.10
N PRO A 250 14.75 17.45 8.23
CA PRO A 250 15.52 18.49 7.54
C PRO A 250 15.61 18.17 6.05
N MET A 251 14.89 18.91 5.22
CA MET A 251 14.89 18.74 3.77
C MET A 251 15.63 19.87 3.06
N LEU A 252 15.41 21.12 3.50
CA LEU A 252 15.97 22.33 2.93
C LEU A 252 16.57 23.21 4.04
N LEU A 253 17.62 23.98 3.69
CA LEU A 253 18.14 25.07 4.50
C LEU A 253 17.13 26.22 4.57
N ASP A 254 17.21 27.01 5.62
CA ASP A 254 16.42 28.23 5.83
C ASP A 254 14.90 28.03 5.82
N VAL A 255 14.45 26.78 6.01
CA VAL A 255 13.05 26.44 6.12
C VAL A 255 12.80 25.69 7.43
N PRO A 256 11.73 26.02 8.18
CA PRO A 256 11.39 25.32 9.41
C PRO A 256 11.21 23.82 9.17
N GLU A 257 11.93 23.02 9.92
CA GLU A 257 11.81 21.56 9.88
C GLU A 257 10.46 21.13 10.43
N LYS A 258 9.80 20.20 9.74
CA LYS A 258 8.48 19.72 10.12
C LYS A 258 8.53 18.27 10.58
N LYS A 259 7.68 17.96 11.57
CA LYS A 259 7.40 16.59 12.02
C LYS A 259 6.08 16.07 11.46
N PHE A 260 5.19 16.97 11.11
CA PHE A 260 3.85 16.67 10.63
C PHE A 260 3.70 17.05 9.14
N PHE A 261 3.16 16.10 8.37
CA PHE A 261 2.89 16.27 6.94
C PHE A 261 1.44 15.88 6.66
N PHE A 262 0.75 16.74 5.95
CA PHE A 262 -0.61 16.51 5.50
C PHE A 262 -0.68 16.67 3.98
N ASN A 263 -1.17 15.64 3.28
CA ASN A 263 -1.11 15.54 1.84
C ASN A 263 -2.42 15.01 1.28
N ALA A 264 -2.86 15.56 0.17
CA ALA A 264 -3.84 14.95 -0.69
C ALA A 264 -3.14 14.10 -1.77
N TYR A 265 -3.85 13.09 -2.28
CA TYR A 265 -3.35 12.27 -3.36
C TYR A 265 -4.46 11.77 -4.28
N VAL A 266 -4.07 11.48 -5.51
CA VAL A 266 -4.85 10.73 -6.48
C VAL A 266 -4.06 9.47 -6.82
N SER A 267 -4.74 8.34 -6.90
CA SER A 267 -4.12 7.05 -7.17
C SER A 267 -4.78 6.34 -8.33
N LEU A 268 -3.95 5.67 -9.12
CA LEU A 268 -4.38 4.69 -10.10
C LEU A 268 -4.15 3.29 -9.52
N SER A 269 -5.23 2.52 -9.41
CA SER A 269 -5.23 1.20 -8.76
C SER A 269 -5.55 0.11 -9.77
N PHE A 270 -4.67 -0.88 -9.87
CA PHE A 270 -4.84 -2.05 -10.73
C PHE A 270 -4.63 -3.32 -9.92
N GLY A 271 -5.46 -4.33 -10.15
CA GLY A 271 -5.36 -5.55 -9.36
C GLY A 271 -6.29 -6.67 -9.82
N LYS A 272 -6.29 -7.72 -9.00
CA LYS A 272 -7.15 -8.90 -9.22
C LYS A 272 -7.88 -9.25 -7.94
N ARG A 273 -9.07 -9.80 -8.12
CA ARG A 273 -9.93 -10.36 -7.08
C ARG A 273 -10.13 -11.86 -7.32
N LYS A 274 -10.18 -12.61 -6.24
CA LYS A 274 -10.49 -14.05 -6.23
C LYS A 274 -11.47 -14.37 -5.11
#